data_27ad940d5f66b312ed24e0ed1f3981b5
#
_entry.id   27ad940d5f66b312ed24e0ed1f3981b5
#
_cell.length_a   1.000
_cell.length_b   1.000
_cell.length_c   1.000
_cell.angle_alpha   90.00
_cell.angle_beta   90.00
_cell.angle_gamma   90.00
#
_symmetry.space_group_name_H-M   'P 1'
#
loop_
_entity.id
_entity.type
_entity.pdbx_description
1 polymer ?
#
loop_
_entity_poly.entity_id
_entity_poly.type
_entity_poly.pdbx_seq_one_letter_code
_entity_poly.pdbx_strand_id
1 'polypeptide(L)'
;MNAACTHRLMIVDDSNIMRRKIERSQELPNVEVVGTAGNGREALELHATSRPTLVTMDLTMPEMDGIECVEQLVGRDPDIRILVISALADKATAIEALEKGASGFLCKPFTERQLNEALVKLIES
;
A
#
# COMPACT_ATOMS: atom_id res chain seq x y z
N MET A 1 -17.44 -15.82 -13.88
CA MET A 1 -16.95 -15.29 -13.69
C MET A 1 -16.13 -14.51 -13.45
N ASN A 2 -15.97 -13.97 -13.29
CA ASN A 2 -15.28 -13.18 -13.22
C ASN A 2 -14.26 -12.92 -12.31
N ALA A 3 -13.68 -13.67 -11.78
CA ALA A 3 -12.50 -13.65 -10.96
C ALA A 3 -11.37 -12.86 -11.57
N ALA A 4 -11.47 -12.64 -12.81
CA ALA A 4 -10.46 -11.88 -13.54
C ALA A 4 -10.29 -10.45 -12.99
N CYS A 5 -11.26 -9.96 -12.23
CA CYS A 5 -11.21 -8.59 -11.71
C CYS A 5 -10.67 -8.51 -10.27
N THR A 6 -10.15 -9.62 -9.74
CA THR A 6 -9.63 -9.63 -8.37
C THR A 6 -8.31 -8.87 -8.30
N HIS A 7 -8.24 -7.94 -7.37
CA HIS A 7 -7.01 -7.20 -7.07
C HIS A 7 -6.34 -7.83 -5.85
N ARG A 8 -5.02 -7.86 -5.85
CA ARG A 8 -4.22 -8.53 -4.82
C ARG A 8 -3.50 -7.46 -4.01
N LEU A 9 -3.88 -7.33 -2.74
CA LEU A 9 -3.40 -6.27 -1.87
C LEU A 9 -2.32 -6.75 -0.92
N MET A 10 -1.19 -6.04 -0.90
CA MET A 10 -0.14 -6.22 0.10
C MET A 10 -0.17 -5.04 1.04
N ILE A 11 -0.11 -5.30 2.34
CA ILE A 11 -0.14 -4.26 3.37
C ILE A 11 1.23 -4.17 4.01
N VAL A 12 1.87 -3.00 3.93
CA VAL A 12 3.22 -2.79 4.46
C VAL A 12 3.18 -1.71 5.53
N ASP A 13 3.45 -2.09 6.77
CA ASP A 13 3.44 -1.19 7.92
C ASP A 13 4.19 -1.88 9.05
N ASP A 14 5.03 -1.14 9.79
CA ASP A 14 5.79 -1.75 10.88
C ASP A 14 4.95 -2.00 12.14
N SER A 15 3.72 -1.49 12.17
CA SER A 15 2.81 -1.67 13.29
C SER A 15 1.87 -2.84 13.06
N ASN A 16 1.94 -3.86 13.92
CA ASN A 16 1.01 -5.00 13.87
C ASN A 16 -0.44 -4.53 13.97
N ILE A 17 -0.68 -3.56 14.85
CA ILE A 17 -2.04 -3.06 15.07
C ILE A 17 -2.57 -2.41 13.80
N MET A 18 -1.73 -1.62 13.15
CA MET A 18 -2.13 -0.93 11.94
C MET A 18 -2.35 -1.92 10.78
N ARG A 19 -1.48 -2.92 10.65
CA ARG A 19 -1.67 -3.94 9.61
C ARG A 19 -3.01 -4.64 9.76
N ARG A 20 -3.34 -5.01 11.00
CA ARG A 20 -4.62 -5.67 11.29
C ARG A 20 -5.80 -4.74 11.04
N LYS A 21 -5.64 -3.46 11.40
CA LYS A 21 -6.70 -2.49 11.16
C LYS A 21 -7.01 -2.36 9.67
N ILE A 22 -5.98 -2.23 8.86
CA ILE A 22 -6.16 -2.10 7.41
C ILE A 22 -6.79 -3.37 6.84
N GLU A 23 -6.30 -4.52 7.26
CA GLU A 23 -6.82 -5.79 6.77
C GLU A 23 -8.30 -5.96 7.10
N ARG A 24 -8.70 -5.59 8.32
CA ARG A 24 -10.09 -5.73 8.74
C ARG A 24 -11.00 -4.65 8.16
N SER A 25 -10.45 -3.46 7.91
CA SER A 25 -11.24 -2.34 7.41
C SER A 25 -11.49 -2.41 5.92
N GLN A 26 -10.66 -3.15 5.20
CA GLN A 26 -10.79 -3.30 3.75
C GLN A 26 -12.03 -4.15 3.47
N GLU A 27 -13.00 -3.59 2.74
CA GLU A 27 -14.29 -4.24 2.52
C GLU A 27 -14.61 -4.46 1.04
N LEU A 28 -13.70 -4.12 0.15
CA LEU A 28 -13.99 -4.22 -1.28
C LEU A 28 -14.04 -5.69 -1.70
N PRO A 29 -15.15 -6.14 -2.33
CA PRO A 29 -15.32 -7.56 -2.62
C PRO A 29 -14.35 -8.08 -3.68
N ASN A 30 -13.78 -7.20 -4.50
CA ASN A 30 -12.85 -7.60 -5.54
C ASN A 30 -11.38 -7.41 -5.13
N VAL A 31 -11.13 -7.21 -3.82
CA VAL A 31 -9.76 -7.06 -3.29
C VAL A 31 -9.48 -8.18 -2.31
N GLU A 32 -8.39 -8.89 -2.54
CA GLU A 32 -7.93 -9.96 -1.67
C GLU A 32 -6.60 -9.57 -1.04
N VAL A 33 -6.50 -9.67 0.29
CA VAL A 33 -5.22 -9.42 0.97
C VAL A 33 -4.34 -10.65 0.79
N VAL A 34 -3.23 -10.50 0.07
CA VAL A 34 -2.35 -11.63 -0.22
C VAL A 34 -1.19 -11.73 0.75
N GLY A 35 -0.97 -10.71 1.58
CA GLY A 35 0.06 -10.78 2.60
C GLY A 35 0.30 -9.44 3.25
N THR A 36 1.04 -9.47 4.36
CA THR A 36 1.44 -8.26 5.09
C THR A 36 2.94 -8.31 5.32
N ALA A 37 3.56 -7.14 5.39
CA ALA A 37 4.99 -7.02 5.61
C ALA A 37 5.24 -5.94 6.66
N GLY A 38 6.25 -6.15 7.49
CA GLY A 38 6.58 -5.23 8.57
C GLY A 38 7.68 -4.24 8.25
N ASN A 39 8.31 -4.38 7.08
CA ASN A 39 9.35 -3.45 6.64
C ASN A 39 9.53 -3.58 5.14
N GLY A 40 10.37 -2.71 4.57
CA GLY A 40 10.55 -2.67 3.13
C GLY A 40 11.17 -3.92 2.54
N ARG A 41 12.11 -4.53 3.27
CA ARG A 41 12.75 -5.74 2.77
C ARG A 41 11.75 -6.88 2.68
N GLU A 42 10.93 -7.06 3.73
CA GLU A 42 9.88 -8.09 3.69
C GLU A 42 8.88 -7.82 2.57
N ALA A 43 8.59 -6.53 2.33
CA ALA A 43 7.67 -6.17 1.25
C ALA A 43 8.21 -6.61 -0.11
N LEU A 44 9.51 -6.40 -0.35
CA LEU A 44 10.11 -6.82 -1.61
C LEU A 44 10.12 -8.33 -1.77
N GLU A 45 10.37 -9.06 -0.68
CA GLU A 45 10.33 -10.52 -0.69
C GLU A 45 8.92 -11.02 -0.97
N LEU A 46 7.94 -10.43 -0.31
CA LEU A 46 6.55 -10.82 -0.49
C LEU A 46 6.05 -10.49 -1.90
N HIS A 47 6.49 -9.37 -2.45
CA HIS A 47 6.15 -9.01 -3.81
C HIS A 47 6.63 -10.08 -4.80
N ALA A 48 7.82 -10.62 -4.59
CA ALA A 48 8.39 -11.62 -5.49
C ALA A 48 7.57 -12.92 -5.51
N THR A 49 6.95 -13.27 -4.38
CA THR A 49 6.21 -14.53 -4.28
C THR A 49 4.72 -14.37 -4.47
N SER A 50 4.13 -13.28 -3.99
CA SER A 50 2.67 -13.09 -3.99
C SER A 50 2.16 -12.24 -5.14
N ARG A 51 3.04 -11.50 -5.79
CA ARG A 51 2.70 -10.67 -6.96
C ARG A 51 1.50 -9.76 -6.72
N PRO A 52 1.53 -8.89 -5.70
CA PRO A 52 0.41 -7.99 -5.46
C PRO A 52 0.24 -6.97 -6.59
N THR A 53 -0.98 -6.52 -6.80
CA THR A 53 -1.28 -5.46 -7.76
C THR A 53 -1.55 -4.14 -7.07
N LEU A 54 -1.90 -4.19 -5.77
CA LEU A 54 -2.14 -3.02 -4.94
C LEU A 54 -1.30 -3.12 -3.68
N VAL A 55 -0.81 -1.99 -3.21
CA VAL A 55 -0.01 -1.94 -1.97
C VAL A 55 -0.46 -0.75 -1.13
N THR A 56 -0.63 -0.96 0.19
CA THR A 56 -0.67 0.16 1.12
C THR A 56 0.71 0.22 1.78
N MET A 57 1.33 1.39 1.76
CA MET A 57 2.72 1.56 2.17
C MET A 57 2.86 2.63 3.23
N ASP A 58 3.25 2.23 4.44
CA ASP A 58 3.64 3.17 5.49
C ASP A 58 4.98 3.78 5.10
N LEU A 59 5.08 5.10 5.15
CA LEU A 59 6.31 5.79 4.76
C LEU A 59 7.35 5.83 5.87
N THR A 60 6.96 5.59 7.11
CA THR A 60 7.86 5.67 8.26
C THR A 60 8.15 4.27 8.79
N MET A 61 9.20 3.63 8.28
CA MET A 61 9.54 2.27 8.69
C MET A 61 11.04 2.16 8.90
N PRO A 62 11.47 1.27 9.83
CA PRO A 62 12.91 1.01 10.01
C PRO A 62 13.47 0.21 8.85
N GLU A 63 14.77 0.15 8.75
CA GLU A 63 15.57 -0.57 7.77
C GLU A 63 15.49 0.04 6.38
N MET A 64 14.42 -0.18 5.65
CA MET A 64 14.23 0.46 4.35
C MET A 64 13.02 1.36 4.46
N ASP A 65 13.17 2.66 4.21
CA ASP A 65 12.06 3.57 4.34
C ASP A 65 11.03 3.36 3.21
N GLY A 66 9.83 3.90 3.44
CA GLY A 66 8.73 3.66 2.52
C GLY A 66 8.97 4.21 1.13
N ILE A 67 9.67 5.33 1.02
CA ILE A 67 9.94 5.95 -0.27
C ILE A 67 10.86 5.07 -1.11
N GLU A 68 11.92 4.57 -0.49
CA GLU A 68 12.83 3.67 -1.18
C GLU A 68 12.11 2.40 -1.63
N CYS A 69 11.23 1.89 -0.78
CA CYS A 69 10.45 0.70 -1.11
C CYS A 69 9.51 0.95 -2.28
N VAL A 70 8.85 2.12 -2.30
CA VAL A 70 7.99 2.51 -3.43
C VAL A 70 8.81 2.52 -4.73
N GLU A 71 9.96 3.13 -4.68
CA GLU A 71 10.82 3.24 -5.86
C GLU A 71 11.21 1.88 -6.40
N GLN A 72 11.58 0.96 -5.50
CA GLN A 72 11.97 -0.38 -5.92
C GLN A 72 10.80 -1.20 -6.43
N LEU A 73 9.63 -1.08 -5.81
CA LEU A 73 8.45 -1.81 -6.28
C LEU A 73 8.03 -1.34 -7.67
N VAL A 74 8.02 -0.04 -7.89
CA VAL A 74 7.66 0.51 -9.19
C VAL A 74 8.69 0.10 -10.25
N GLY A 75 9.96 0.04 -9.85
CA GLY A 75 11.01 -0.42 -10.77
C GLY A 75 10.86 -1.87 -11.20
N ARG A 76 10.35 -2.72 -10.31
CA ARG A 76 10.12 -4.14 -10.61
C ARG A 76 8.81 -4.36 -11.36
N ASP A 77 7.82 -3.54 -11.08
CA ASP A 77 6.47 -3.71 -11.61
C ASP A 77 5.87 -2.33 -11.86
N PRO A 78 6.06 -1.78 -13.07
CA PRO A 78 5.55 -0.44 -13.38
C PRO A 78 4.03 -0.30 -13.30
N ASP A 79 3.29 -1.41 -13.31
CA ASP A 79 1.83 -1.38 -13.25
C ASP A 79 1.31 -1.46 -11.82
N ILE A 80 2.18 -1.63 -10.82
CA ILE A 80 1.75 -1.73 -9.44
C ILE A 80 1.18 -0.40 -8.97
N ARG A 81 0.13 -0.46 -8.17
CA ARG A 81 -0.52 0.74 -7.63
C ARG A 81 -0.29 0.80 -6.15
N ILE A 82 0.29 1.89 -5.68
CA ILE A 82 0.71 2.03 -4.29
C ILE A 82 0.01 3.22 -3.66
N LEU A 83 -0.70 2.94 -2.56
CA LEU A 83 -1.30 3.97 -1.71
C LEU A 83 -0.38 4.17 -0.53
N VAL A 84 0.31 5.32 -0.47
CA VAL A 84 1.18 5.59 0.67
C VAL A 84 0.33 6.16 1.81
N ILE A 85 0.67 5.76 3.03
CA ILE A 85 -0.05 6.16 4.23
C ILE A 85 0.96 6.83 5.16
N SER A 86 0.64 8.06 5.59
CA SER A 86 1.56 8.80 6.44
C SER A 86 0.81 9.74 7.38
N ALA A 87 1.50 10.22 8.41
CA ALA A 87 0.93 11.21 9.29
C ALA A 87 0.74 12.53 8.55
N LEU A 88 -0.22 13.33 8.98
CA LEU A 88 -0.50 14.61 8.36
C LEU A 88 0.73 15.51 8.33
N ALA A 89 1.58 15.42 9.35
CA ALA A 89 2.79 16.24 9.44
C ALA A 89 3.83 15.88 8.39
N ASP A 90 3.71 14.71 7.76
CA ASP A 90 4.69 14.22 6.79
C ASP A 90 4.25 14.43 5.34
N LYS A 91 3.51 15.51 5.10
CA LYS A 91 2.98 15.77 3.77
C LYS A 91 4.07 15.87 2.70
N ALA A 92 5.19 16.48 3.04
CA ALA A 92 6.31 16.60 2.10
C ALA A 92 6.84 15.22 1.70
N THR A 93 6.89 14.29 2.65
CA THR A 93 7.32 12.92 2.39
C THR A 93 6.34 12.19 1.47
N ALA A 94 5.04 12.43 1.68
CA ALA A 94 4.02 11.84 0.81
C ALA A 94 4.14 12.36 -0.62
N ILE A 95 4.41 13.64 -0.78
CA ILE A 95 4.61 14.23 -2.11
C ILE A 95 5.83 13.61 -2.79
N GLU A 96 6.91 13.43 -2.04
CA GLU A 96 8.11 12.79 -2.57
C GLU A 96 7.80 11.36 -3.04
N ALA A 97 7.01 10.62 -2.27
CA ALA A 97 6.62 9.27 -2.65
C ALA A 97 5.82 9.25 -3.96
N LEU A 98 4.94 10.24 -4.15
CA LEU A 98 4.20 10.36 -5.40
C LEU A 98 5.12 10.62 -6.57
N GLU A 99 6.15 11.44 -6.37
CA GLU A 99 7.14 11.72 -7.41
C GLU A 99 7.95 10.48 -7.77
N LYS A 100 8.10 9.55 -6.82
CA LYS A 100 8.86 8.31 -7.05
C LYS A 100 7.99 7.19 -7.61
N GLY A 101 6.71 7.44 -7.82
CA GLY A 101 5.85 6.49 -8.50
C GLY A 101 4.64 5.99 -7.73
N ALA A 102 4.42 6.46 -6.50
CA ALA A 102 3.22 6.08 -5.78
C ALA A 102 1.99 6.64 -6.49
N SER A 103 0.87 5.96 -6.33
CA SER A 103 -0.36 6.27 -7.07
C SER A 103 -1.32 7.16 -6.31
N GLY A 104 -1.20 7.22 -4.99
CA GLY A 104 -2.05 8.07 -4.16
C GLY A 104 -1.55 8.08 -2.74
N PHE A 105 -2.18 8.90 -1.87
CA PHE A 105 -1.81 8.89 -0.47
C PHE A 105 -3.03 9.08 0.43
N LEU A 106 -2.88 8.65 1.70
CA LEU A 106 -3.91 8.73 2.72
C LEU A 106 -3.26 9.15 4.03
N CYS A 107 -3.83 10.14 4.71
CA CYS A 107 -3.28 10.64 5.97
C CYS A 107 -3.83 9.86 7.15
N LYS A 108 -2.96 9.61 8.14
CA LYS A 108 -3.38 9.08 9.43
C LYS A 108 -3.82 10.24 10.32
N PRO A 109 -4.83 10.06 11.16
CA PRO A 109 -5.69 8.89 11.26
C PRO A 109 -6.73 8.88 10.15
N PHE A 110 -7.14 7.70 9.72
CA PHE A 110 -8.17 7.56 8.70
C PHE A 110 -9.28 6.67 9.19
N THR A 111 -10.48 6.86 8.63
CA THR A 111 -11.62 6.01 8.90
C THR A 111 -11.62 4.84 7.93
N GLU A 112 -12.38 3.80 8.27
CA GLU A 112 -12.60 2.68 7.38
C GLU A 112 -13.13 3.14 6.02
N ARG A 113 -14.05 4.09 6.03
CA ARG A 113 -14.62 4.64 4.82
C ARG A 113 -13.55 5.33 3.96
N GLN A 114 -12.68 6.12 4.60
CA GLN A 114 -11.63 6.82 3.88
C GLN A 114 -10.66 5.85 3.23
N LEU A 115 -10.32 4.76 3.93
CA LEU A 115 -9.44 3.75 3.38
C LEU A 115 -10.06 3.11 2.14
N ASN A 116 -11.33 2.71 2.23
CA ASN A 116 -11.98 2.05 1.10
C ASN A 116 -12.19 2.99 -0.08
N GLU A 117 -12.49 4.25 0.18
CA GLU A 117 -12.60 5.24 -0.89
C GLU A 117 -11.26 5.44 -1.60
N ALA A 118 -10.16 5.49 -0.82
CA ALA A 118 -8.84 5.64 -1.41
C ALA A 118 -8.46 4.43 -2.26
N LEU A 119 -8.80 3.24 -1.81
CA LEU A 119 -8.53 2.02 -2.58
C LEU A 119 -9.34 1.99 -3.87
N VAL A 120 -10.59 2.42 -3.83
CA VAL A 120 -11.42 2.49 -5.03
C VAL A 120 -10.80 3.43 -6.07
N LYS A 121 -10.36 4.59 -5.62
CA LYS A 121 -9.69 5.54 -6.53
C LYS A 121 -8.43 4.96 -7.12
N LEU A 122 -7.68 4.21 -6.33
CA LEU A 122 -6.46 3.56 -6.77
C LEU A 122 -6.76 2.56 -7.88
N ILE A 123 -7.80 1.77 -7.70
CA ILE A 123 -8.20 0.75 -8.66
C ILE A 123 -8.69 1.38 -9.96
N GLU A 124 -9.39 2.50 -9.86
CA GLU A 124 -9.99 3.17 -11.01
C GLU A 124 -9.02 4.06 -11.79
N SER A 125 -7.87 4.34 -11.23
CA SER A 125 -6.91 5.25 -11.87
C SER A 125 -6.15 4.63 -13.03
#